data_fe48868f78c5e44cd6a1df08e26b5567
#
_entry.id   fe48868f78c5e44cd6a1df08e26b5567
#
_cell.length_a   1.000
_cell.length_b   1.000
_cell.length_c   1.000
_cell.angle_alpha   90.00
_cell.angle_beta   90.00
_cell.angle_gamma   90.00
#
_symmetry.space_group_name_H-M   'P 1'
#
loop_
_entity.id
_entity.type
_entity.pdbx_description
1 polymer ?
#
loop_
_entity_poly.entity_id
_entity_poly.type
_entity_poly.pdbx_seq_one_letter_code
_entity_poly.pdbx_strand_id
1 'polypeptide(L)' 'METTSIRLTIRNLPDHFDRTRISAVLDEIELALLEERDIHCSTSADSFTITIVVPTLRLVDVATCLKAIGLI' A
#
# COMPACT_ATOMS: atom_id res chain seq x y z
N MET A 1 -6.38 9.58 16.66
CA MET A 1 -6.79 9.49 15.25
C MET A 1 -7.03 8.03 14.92
N GLU A 2 -8.10 7.75 14.23
CA GLU A 2 -8.46 6.39 13.87
C GLU A 2 -7.72 5.96 12.61
N THR A 3 -7.18 4.75 12.61
CA THR A 3 -6.46 4.18 11.47
C THR A 3 -7.01 2.82 11.12
N THR A 4 -6.81 2.44 9.86
CA THR A 4 -7.21 1.13 9.34
C THR A 4 -6.00 0.47 8.69
N SER A 5 -5.84 -0.83 8.95
CA SER A 5 -4.77 -1.62 8.34
C SER A 5 -5.30 -2.37 7.13
N ILE A 6 -4.60 -2.22 6.01
CA ILE A 6 -4.88 -2.97 4.79
C ILE A 6 -3.79 -4.03 4.65
N ARG A 7 -4.17 -5.28 4.47
CA ARG A 7 -3.21 -6.39 4.33
C ARG A 7 -3.28 -6.97 2.93
N LEU A 8 -2.10 -7.10 2.32
CA LEU A 8 -1.97 -7.67 0.98
C LEU A 8 -1.04 -8.88 1.05
N THR A 9 -1.43 -9.97 0.40
CA THR A 9 -0.58 -11.17 0.33
C THR A 9 0.48 -10.96 -0.74
N ILE A 10 1.75 -11.11 -0.39
CA ILE A 10 2.87 -10.88 -1.29
C ILE A 10 2.78 -11.75 -2.55
N ARG A 11 2.41 -13.02 -2.40
CA ARG A 11 2.30 -13.95 -3.52
C ARG A 11 1.25 -13.53 -4.56
N ASN A 12 0.30 -12.69 -4.18
CA ASN A 12 -0.77 -12.23 -5.05
C ASN A 12 -0.49 -10.87 -5.69
N LEU A 13 0.70 -10.30 -5.47
CA LEU A 13 1.08 -9.04 -6.10
C LEU A 13 1.12 -9.19 -7.61
N PRO A 14 0.69 -8.15 -8.36
CA PRO A 14 0.84 -8.15 -9.82
C PRO A 14 2.30 -8.27 -10.25
N ASP A 15 2.53 -8.81 -11.44
CA ASP A 15 3.88 -9.07 -11.94
C ASP A 15 4.75 -7.83 -12.10
N HIS A 16 4.15 -6.64 -12.24
CA HIS A 16 4.92 -5.41 -12.35
C HIS A 16 5.53 -4.95 -11.02
N PHE A 17 5.18 -5.60 -9.91
CA PHE A 17 5.83 -5.38 -8.62
C PHE A 17 6.86 -6.48 -8.40
N ASP A 18 8.07 -6.07 -8.01
CA ASP A 18 9.16 -7.02 -7.78
C ASP A 18 9.04 -7.62 -6.37
N ARG A 19 8.61 -8.88 -6.31
CA ARG A 19 8.43 -9.61 -5.05
C ARG A 19 9.73 -9.87 -4.30
N THR A 20 10.87 -9.73 -4.99
CA THR A 20 12.19 -9.93 -4.38
C THR A 20 12.71 -8.64 -3.71
N ARG A 21 12.05 -7.51 -3.98
CA ARG A 21 12.45 -6.21 -3.46
C ARG A 21 11.27 -5.53 -2.77
N ILE A 22 10.82 -6.15 -1.70
CA ILE A 22 9.63 -5.69 -0.97
C ILE A 22 9.80 -4.27 -0.44
N SER A 23 11.00 -3.89 0.03
CA SER A 23 11.24 -2.51 0.48
C SER A 23 10.91 -1.49 -0.62
N ALA A 24 11.28 -1.78 -1.86
CA ALA A 24 11.00 -0.89 -2.97
C ALA A 24 9.50 -0.83 -3.26
N VAL A 25 8.78 -1.95 -3.11
CA VAL A 25 7.32 -1.98 -3.27
C VAL A 25 6.65 -1.10 -2.19
N LEU A 26 7.10 -1.19 -0.94
CA LEU A 26 6.57 -0.37 0.14
C LEU A 26 6.80 1.11 -0.12
N ASP A 27 8.00 1.48 -0.57
CA ASP A 27 8.33 2.87 -0.90
C ASP A 27 7.44 3.37 -2.03
N GLU A 28 7.20 2.56 -3.04
CA GLU A 28 6.34 2.92 -4.16
C GLU A 28 4.89 3.17 -3.71
N ILE A 29 4.37 2.33 -2.83
CA ILE A 29 3.03 2.50 -2.26
C ILE A 29 2.94 3.82 -1.48
N GLU A 30 3.88 4.06 -0.58
CA GLU A 30 3.91 5.28 0.23
C GLU A 30 4.01 6.52 -0.65
N LEU A 31 4.88 6.48 -1.65
CA LEU A 31 5.09 7.60 -2.56
C LEU A 31 3.85 7.88 -3.41
N ALA A 32 3.20 6.84 -3.92
CA ALA A 32 1.99 7.00 -4.71
C ALA A 32 0.86 7.66 -3.91
N LEU A 33 0.65 7.21 -2.67
CA LEU A 33 -0.37 7.79 -1.79
C LEU A 33 -0.05 9.24 -1.45
N LEU A 34 1.21 9.55 -1.19
CA LEU A 34 1.63 10.90 -0.85
C LEU A 34 1.49 11.85 -2.04
N GLU A 35 1.98 11.45 -3.21
CA GLU A 35 2.00 12.32 -4.39
C GLU A 35 0.63 12.54 -5.01
N GLU A 36 -0.20 11.49 -5.05
CA GLU A 36 -1.49 11.57 -5.73
C GLU A 36 -2.62 12.04 -4.84
N ARG A 37 -2.56 11.72 -3.55
CA ARG A 37 -3.66 11.98 -2.62
C ARG A 37 -3.26 12.73 -1.38
N ASP A 38 -1.98 13.09 -1.23
CA ASP A 38 -1.46 13.75 -0.04
C ASP A 38 -1.80 12.96 1.24
N ILE A 39 -1.66 11.64 1.17
CA ILE A 39 -1.94 10.74 2.29
C ILE A 39 -0.62 10.20 2.83
N HIS A 40 -0.39 10.42 4.12
CA HIS A 40 0.73 9.82 4.83
C HIS A 40 0.30 8.48 5.39
N CYS A 41 1.00 7.42 5.02
CA CYS A 41 0.71 6.08 5.51
C CYS A 41 1.96 5.45 6.12
N SER A 42 1.76 4.37 6.86
CA SER A 42 2.86 3.55 7.37
C SER A 42 2.78 2.20 6.69
N THR A 43 3.91 1.70 6.23
CA THR A 43 3.96 0.38 5.59
C THR A 43 4.93 -0.52 6.33
N SER A 44 4.62 -1.80 6.32
CA SER A 44 5.50 -2.83 6.86
C SER A 44 5.25 -4.13 6.12
N ALA A 45 6.16 -5.08 6.23
CA ALA A 45 5.99 -6.37 5.59
C ALA A 45 6.68 -7.46 6.39
N ASP A 46 6.09 -8.63 6.37
CA ASP A 46 6.75 -9.86 6.82
C ASP A 46 7.02 -10.76 5.61
N SER A 47 7.29 -12.05 5.83
CA SER A 47 7.61 -12.98 4.75
C SER A 47 6.45 -13.23 3.78
N PHE A 48 5.22 -12.95 4.19
CA PHE A 48 4.03 -13.33 3.43
C PHE A 48 3.07 -12.17 3.16
N THR A 49 3.12 -11.11 3.95
CA THR A 49 2.09 -10.08 3.95
C THR A 49 2.68 -8.69 4.00
N ILE A 50 2.10 -7.78 3.22
CA ILE A 50 2.36 -6.34 3.32
C ILE A 50 1.19 -5.74 4.10
N THR A 51 1.51 -4.89 5.08
CA THR A 51 0.52 -4.17 5.87
C THR A 51 0.66 -2.68 5.61
N ILE A 52 -0.44 -2.02 5.27
CA ILE A 52 -0.50 -0.59 5.02
C ILE A 52 -1.46 0.02 6.05
N VAL A 53 -0.98 0.93 6.88
CA VAL A 53 -1.80 1.60 7.89
C VAL A 53 -2.11 3.00 7.40
N VAL A 54 -3.39 3.31 7.26
CA VAL A 54 -3.88 4.56 6.69
C VAL A 54 -4.94 5.20 7.60
N PRO A 55 -5.15 6.54 7.51
CA PRO A 55 -6.25 7.16 8.22
C PRO A 55 -7.59 6.61 7.73
N THR A 56 -8.45 6.19 8.64
CA THR A 56 -9.75 5.60 8.30
C THR A 56 -10.60 6.53 7.44
N LEU A 57 -10.55 7.82 7.71
CA LEU A 57 -11.34 8.82 6.95
C LEU A 57 -10.89 8.95 5.49
N ARG A 58 -9.69 8.47 5.16
CA ARG A 58 -9.15 8.54 3.80
C ARG A 58 -9.18 7.18 3.09
N LEU A 59 -9.91 6.19 3.65
CA LEU A 59 -9.88 4.82 3.14
C LEU A 59 -10.36 4.72 1.68
N VAL A 60 -11.37 5.49 1.29
CA VAL A 60 -11.87 5.49 -0.09
C VAL A 60 -10.79 6.00 -1.06
N ASP A 61 -10.11 7.09 -0.69
CA ASP A 61 -9.02 7.62 -1.51
C ASP A 61 -7.86 6.64 -1.63
N VAL A 62 -7.54 5.96 -0.53
CA VAL A 62 -6.49 4.93 -0.52
C VAL A 62 -6.87 3.80 -1.46
N ALA A 63 -8.08 3.28 -1.37
CA ALA A 63 -8.54 2.20 -2.23
C ALA A 63 -8.49 2.59 -3.71
N THR A 64 -8.90 3.81 -4.03
CA THR A 64 -8.85 4.34 -5.40
C THR A 64 -7.41 4.39 -5.91
N CYS A 65 -6.49 4.87 -5.09
CA CYS A 65 -5.08 4.95 -5.46
C CYS A 65 -4.46 3.57 -5.65
N LEU A 66 -4.71 2.63 -4.73
CA LEU A 66 -4.18 1.27 -4.83
C LEU A 66 -4.73 0.54 -6.07
N LYS A 67 -5.98 0.81 -6.41
CA LYS A 67 -6.56 0.26 -7.63
C LYS A 67 -5.90 0.86 -8.87
N ALA A 68 -5.63 2.16 -8.87
CA ALA A 68 -5.00 2.85 -9.99
C ALA A 68 -3.60 2.33 -10.27
N ILE A 69 -2.84 1.97 -9.23
CA ILE A 69 -1.50 1.41 -9.42
C ILE A 69 -1.50 -0.12 -9.58
N GLY A 70 -2.66 -0.73 -9.55
CA GLY A 70 -2.82 -2.15 -9.86
C GLY A 70 -2.60 -3.10 -8.69
N LEU A 71 -2.64 -2.63 -7.44
CA LEU A 71 -2.47 -3.49 -6.28
C LEU A 71 -3.75 -4.26 -5.91
N ILE A 72 -4.89 -3.69 -6.24
CA ILE A 72 -6.17 -4.32 -5.92
C ILE A 72 -7.13 -4.26 -7.11
#